data_8e4306a82e2512776d6d882adcd141e8
#
_entry.id   8e4306a82e2512776d6d882adcd141e8
#
_cell.length_a   1.000
_cell.length_b   1.000
_cell.length_c   1.000
_cell.angle_alpha   90.00
_cell.angle_beta   90.00
_cell.angle_gamma   90.00
#
_symmetry.space_group_name_H-M   'P 1'
#
loop_
_entity.id
_entity.type
_entity.pdbx_description
1 polymer ?
#
loop_
_entity_poly.entity_id
_entity_poly.type
_entity_poly.pdbx_seq_one_letter_code
_entity_poly.pdbx_strand_id
1 'polypeptide(L)'
;MLSPDLAYAAEPATLRVLVVDDDEAVRTVLSHVLGDEGFDVVGVAADGVEAVTLARMLRPDTILLDVRMPGVGGIEAARRIRPLDPHVRLVMLSAYDDPTLQREAADAGASRFLIKGCALSELVDAIAG
;
A
#
# COMPACT_ATOMS: atom_id res chain seq x y z
N MET A 1 -39.41 1.86 10.34
CA MET A 1 -38.87 0.64 9.70
C MET A 1 -37.52 0.95 9.08
N LEU A 2 -36.49 0.20 9.42
CA LEU A 2 -35.19 0.33 8.78
C LEU A 2 -35.25 -0.30 7.41
N SER A 3 -34.85 0.46 6.38
CA SER A 3 -34.72 -0.10 5.05
C SER A 3 -33.48 -1.01 4.97
N PRO A 4 -33.45 -1.99 4.06
CA PRO A 4 -32.24 -2.77 3.83
C PRO A 4 -31.01 -1.93 3.50
N ASP A 5 -31.21 -0.78 2.87
CA ASP A 5 -30.14 0.13 2.50
C ASP A 5 -29.40 0.69 3.70
N LEU A 6 -30.09 0.95 4.80
CA LEU A 6 -29.46 1.42 6.03
C LEU A 6 -28.58 0.36 6.67
N ALA A 7 -28.97 -0.91 6.56
CA ALA A 7 -28.14 -2.02 7.07
C ALA A 7 -26.84 -2.14 6.25
N TYR A 8 -26.92 -2.00 4.93
CA TYR A 8 -25.73 -2.01 4.07
C TYR A 8 -24.82 -0.80 4.30
N ALA A 9 -25.42 0.37 4.50
CA ALA A 9 -24.65 1.59 4.77
C ALA A 9 -23.88 1.52 6.09
N ALA A 10 -24.29 0.67 7.04
CA ALA A 10 -23.61 0.47 8.30
C ALA A 10 -22.38 -0.45 8.19
N GLU A 11 -22.25 -1.21 7.10
CA GLU A 11 -21.09 -2.08 6.89
C GLU A 11 -19.92 -1.28 6.30
N PRO A 12 -18.73 -1.37 6.90
CA PRO A 12 -17.56 -0.70 6.34
C PRO A 12 -17.20 -1.32 4.98
N ALA A 13 -16.85 -0.48 4.03
CA ALA A 13 -16.33 -0.95 2.76
C ALA A 13 -15.00 -1.67 2.97
N THR A 14 -14.80 -2.76 2.23
CA THR A 14 -13.53 -3.49 2.23
C THR A 14 -12.45 -2.62 1.58
N LEU A 15 -11.33 -2.43 2.29
CA LEU A 15 -10.21 -1.65 1.76
C LEU A 15 -9.48 -2.43 0.66
N ARG A 16 -9.23 -1.73 -0.43
CA ARG A 16 -8.56 -2.26 -1.62
C ARG A 16 -7.08 -1.89 -1.56
N VAL A 17 -6.22 -2.88 -1.70
CA VAL A 17 -4.78 -2.74 -1.49
C VAL A 17 -4.02 -3.19 -2.74
N LEU A 18 -3.06 -2.37 -3.17
CA LEU A 18 -2.07 -2.73 -4.18
C LEU A 18 -0.76 -3.06 -3.46
N VAL A 19 -0.19 -4.22 -3.74
CA VAL A 19 1.07 -4.68 -3.14
C VAL A 19 2.19 -4.55 -4.16
N VAL A 20 3.26 -3.82 -3.82
CA VAL A 20 4.39 -3.56 -4.69
C VAL A 20 5.69 -3.99 -4.03
N ASP A 21 6.33 -5.01 -4.60
CA ASP A 21 7.63 -5.52 -4.15
C ASP A 21 8.27 -6.26 -5.34
N ASP A 22 9.57 -6.15 -5.51
CA ASP A 22 10.26 -6.83 -6.61
C ASP A 22 10.45 -8.33 -6.37
N ASP A 23 10.26 -8.80 -5.14
CA ASP A 23 10.36 -10.21 -4.77
C ASP A 23 8.98 -10.88 -4.88
N GLU A 24 8.85 -11.84 -5.79
CA GLU A 24 7.61 -12.58 -6.01
C GLU A 24 7.12 -13.30 -4.74
N ALA A 25 8.06 -13.91 -3.97
CA ALA A 25 7.70 -14.60 -2.74
C ALA A 25 7.11 -13.64 -1.71
N VAL A 26 7.66 -12.44 -1.60
CA VAL A 26 7.13 -11.40 -0.71
C VAL A 26 5.75 -10.96 -1.16
N ARG A 27 5.54 -10.72 -2.45
CA ARG A 27 4.21 -10.36 -2.99
C ARG A 27 3.18 -11.43 -2.66
N THR A 28 3.54 -12.70 -2.85
CA THR A 28 2.64 -13.82 -2.59
C THR A 28 2.25 -13.91 -1.11
N VAL A 29 3.25 -13.83 -0.21
CA VAL A 29 3.01 -13.91 1.23
C VAL A 29 2.16 -12.74 1.70
N LEU A 30 2.51 -11.52 1.30
CA LEU A 30 1.74 -10.33 1.69
C LEU A 30 0.30 -10.38 1.18
N SER A 31 0.10 -10.82 -0.06
CA SER A 31 -1.25 -10.93 -0.62
C SER A 31 -2.11 -11.92 0.17
N HIS A 32 -1.53 -13.05 0.57
CA HIS A 32 -2.21 -14.04 1.40
C HIS A 32 -2.55 -13.49 2.78
N VAL A 33 -1.56 -12.93 3.45
CA VAL A 33 -1.71 -12.42 4.81
C VAL A 33 -2.74 -11.29 4.85
N LEU A 34 -2.67 -10.36 3.91
CA LEU A 34 -3.62 -9.25 3.86
C LEU A 34 -5.02 -9.71 3.50
N GLY A 35 -5.16 -10.69 2.61
CA GLY A 35 -6.45 -11.31 2.31
C GLY A 35 -7.07 -11.95 3.53
N ASP A 36 -6.28 -12.66 4.34
CA ASP A 36 -6.74 -13.28 5.59
C ASP A 36 -7.17 -12.24 6.63
N GLU A 37 -6.59 -11.05 6.59
CA GLU A 37 -6.97 -9.94 7.47
C GLU A 37 -8.20 -9.17 6.97
N GLY A 38 -8.78 -9.57 5.86
CA GLY A 38 -10.02 -8.98 5.34
C GLY A 38 -9.82 -7.86 4.32
N PHE A 39 -8.59 -7.60 3.87
CA PHE A 39 -8.34 -6.64 2.80
C PHE A 39 -8.57 -7.29 1.43
N ASP A 40 -8.93 -6.46 0.46
CA ASP A 40 -9.03 -6.87 -0.94
C ASP A 40 -7.74 -6.49 -1.67
N VAL A 41 -6.87 -7.46 -1.93
CA VAL A 41 -5.64 -7.22 -2.69
C VAL A 41 -6.01 -7.20 -4.17
N VAL A 42 -6.14 -6.00 -4.72
CA VAL A 42 -6.65 -5.78 -6.08
C VAL A 42 -5.58 -5.95 -7.16
N GLY A 43 -4.32 -5.98 -6.78
CA GLY A 43 -3.25 -6.18 -7.72
C GLY A 43 -1.89 -6.27 -7.04
N VAL A 44 -0.91 -6.69 -7.81
CA VAL A 44 0.50 -6.73 -7.39
C VAL A 44 1.35 -6.11 -8.49
N ALA A 45 2.44 -5.47 -8.10
CA ALA A 45 3.41 -4.89 -9.02
C ALA A 45 4.83 -5.28 -8.60
N ALA A 46 5.72 -5.45 -9.57
CA ALA A 46 7.08 -5.88 -9.35
C ALA A 46 8.10 -4.75 -9.39
N ASP A 47 7.70 -3.55 -9.81
CA ASP A 47 8.57 -2.39 -9.90
C ASP A 47 7.76 -1.09 -9.82
N GLY A 48 8.47 0.03 -9.76
CA GLY A 48 7.84 1.33 -9.60
C GLY A 48 7.04 1.80 -10.80
N VAL A 49 7.44 1.44 -12.01
CA VAL A 49 6.70 1.81 -13.24
C VAL A 49 5.36 1.10 -13.28
N GLU A 50 5.36 -0.20 -13.00
CA GLU A 50 4.14 -1.00 -12.92
C GLU A 50 3.24 -0.50 -11.80
N ALA A 51 3.83 -0.12 -10.66
CA ALA A 51 3.07 0.44 -9.53
C ALA A 51 2.31 1.70 -9.94
N VAL A 52 2.94 2.62 -10.65
CA VAL A 52 2.29 3.85 -11.14
C VAL A 52 1.15 3.52 -12.10
N THR A 53 1.38 2.61 -13.02
CA THR A 53 0.37 2.18 -13.99
C THR A 53 -0.84 1.58 -13.29
N LEU A 54 -0.62 0.63 -12.36
CA LEU A 54 -1.71 -0.04 -11.65
C LEU A 54 -2.41 0.89 -10.66
N ALA A 55 -1.69 1.81 -10.03
CA ALA A 55 -2.31 2.83 -9.18
C ALA A 55 -3.32 3.66 -9.96
N ARG A 56 -2.97 4.05 -11.18
CA ARG A 56 -3.86 4.82 -12.06
C ARG A 56 -5.06 3.99 -12.50
N MET A 57 -4.85 2.74 -12.88
CA MET A 57 -5.90 1.86 -13.41
C MET A 57 -6.84 1.37 -12.33
N LEU A 58 -6.32 0.95 -11.19
CA LEU A 58 -7.08 0.25 -10.15
C LEU A 58 -7.64 1.18 -9.09
N ARG A 59 -7.03 2.34 -8.90
CA ARG A 59 -7.38 3.30 -7.85
C ARG A 59 -7.57 2.65 -6.48
N PRO A 60 -6.52 2.01 -5.95
CA PRO A 60 -6.60 1.37 -4.64
C PRO A 60 -6.76 2.40 -3.52
N ASP A 61 -7.26 1.95 -2.38
CA ASP A 61 -7.33 2.80 -1.17
C ASP A 61 -5.96 2.97 -0.54
N THR A 62 -5.16 1.91 -0.57
CA THR A 62 -3.81 1.87 0.00
C THR A 62 -2.87 1.17 -0.97
N ILE A 63 -1.64 1.67 -1.05
CA ILE A 63 -0.55 1.02 -1.78
C ILE A 63 0.56 0.71 -0.77
N LEU A 64 0.94 -0.57 -0.71
CA LEU A 64 2.05 -1.04 0.08
C LEU A 64 3.26 -1.12 -0.82
N LEU A 65 4.26 -0.26 -0.60
CA LEU A 65 5.39 -0.03 -1.49
C LEU A 65 6.72 -0.42 -0.84
N ASP A 66 7.44 -1.35 -1.47
CA ASP A 66 8.84 -1.59 -1.14
C ASP A 66 9.68 -0.35 -1.53
N VAL A 67 10.56 0.09 -0.64
CA VAL A 67 11.42 1.26 -0.88
C VAL A 67 12.43 0.99 -1.97
N ARG A 68 13.09 -0.16 -1.92
CA ARG A 68 14.18 -0.49 -2.85
C ARG A 68 13.76 -1.54 -3.85
N MET A 69 13.70 -1.12 -5.10
CA MET A 69 13.41 -1.98 -6.25
C MET A 69 14.33 -1.57 -7.41
N PRO A 70 14.73 -2.49 -8.29
CA PRO A 70 15.50 -2.13 -9.48
C PRO A 70 14.74 -1.12 -10.36
N GLY A 71 15.47 -0.20 -10.96
CA GLY A 71 14.88 0.85 -11.80
C GLY A 71 14.19 1.91 -10.96
N VAL A 72 12.88 2.07 -11.12
CA VAL A 72 12.10 3.01 -10.33
C VAL A 72 11.78 2.40 -8.98
N GLY A 73 12.36 2.92 -7.91
CA GLY A 73 12.09 2.47 -6.56
C GLY A 73 10.78 3.01 -5.99
N GLY A 74 10.46 2.58 -4.75
CA GLY A 74 9.20 2.93 -4.11
C GLY A 74 9.03 4.42 -3.84
N ILE A 75 10.09 5.12 -3.45
CA ILE A 75 10.02 6.56 -3.16
C ILE A 75 9.71 7.36 -4.43
N GLU A 76 10.38 7.04 -5.54
CA GLU A 76 10.10 7.70 -6.82
C GLU A 76 8.69 7.33 -7.33
N ALA A 77 8.27 6.09 -7.16
CA ALA A 77 6.91 5.69 -7.48
C ALA A 77 5.89 6.52 -6.68
N ALA A 78 6.12 6.71 -5.38
CA ALA A 78 5.28 7.55 -4.53
C ALA A 78 5.20 8.99 -5.05
N ARG A 79 6.33 9.58 -5.45
CA ARG A 79 6.35 10.92 -6.03
C ARG A 79 5.49 11.04 -7.28
N ARG A 80 5.46 9.98 -8.10
CA ARG A 80 4.67 9.95 -9.34
C ARG A 80 3.19 9.68 -9.07
N ILE A 81 2.88 8.89 -8.04
CA ILE A 81 1.52 8.51 -7.70
C ILE A 81 0.78 9.64 -6.97
N ARG A 82 1.45 10.32 -6.04
CA ARG A 82 0.80 11.31 -5.20
C ARG A 82 0.06 12.41 -5.97
N PRO A 83 0.61 12.99 -7.04
CA PRO A 83 -0.14 13.96 -7.84
C PRO A 83 -1.35 13.38 -8.57
N LEU A 84 -1.32 12.07 -8.88
CA LEU A 84 -2.42 11.38 -9.56
C LEU A 84 -3.59 11.08 -8.63
N ASP A 85 -3.29 10.84 -7.35
CA ASP A 85 -4.29 10.53 -6.33
C ASP A 85 -3.85 11.12 -4.99
N PRO A 86 -4.36 12.29 -4.62
CA PRO A 86 -4.02 12.93 -3.34
C PRO A 86 -4.51 12.17 -2.11
N HIS A 87 -5.47 11.26 -2.28
CA HIS A 87 -6.13 10.58 -1.17
C HIS A 87 -5.62 9.16 -0.91
N VAL A 88 -4.89 8.57 -1.86
CA VAL A 88 -4.37 7.22 -1.68
C VAL A 88 -3.42 7.20 -0.48
N ARG A 89 -3.55 6.16 0.35
CA ARG A 89 -2.62 5.93 1.45
C ARG A 89 -1.40 5.19 0.92
N LEU A 90 -0.22 5.79 1.11
CA LEU A 90 1.04 5.19 0.70
C LEU A 90 1.78 4.69 1.93
N VAL A 91 1.92 3.37 2.06
CA VAL A 91 2.63 2.73 3.16
C VAL A 91 3.94 2.16 2.60
N MET A 92 5.05 2.70 3.08
CA MET A 92 6.37 2.24 2.65
C MET A 92 6.84 1.09 3.53
N LEU A 93 7.44 0.07 2.91
CA LEU A 93 8.13 -1.01 3.60
C LEU A 93 9.60 -0.97 3.24
N SER A 94 10.49 -0.95 4.23
CA SER A 94 11.93 -0.93 4.04
C SER A 94 12.61 -2.01 4.85
N ALA A 95 13.66 -2.61 4.29
CA ALA A 95 14.52 -3.52 5.04
C ALA A 95 15.39 -2.77 6.06
N TYR A 96 15.48 -1.44 5.95
CA TYR A 96 16.38 -0.62 6.75
C TYR A 96 15.64 0.49 7.47
N ASP A 97 15.97 0.65 8.76
CA ASP A 97 15.51 1.78 9.58
C ASP A 97 16.48 2.94 9.38
N ASP A 98 16.31 3.64 8.26
CA ASP A 98 17.19 4.74 7.84
C ASP A 98 16.41 6.07 7.90
N PRO A 99 16.83 7.01 8.79
CA PRO A 99 16.15 8.30 8.91
C PRO A 99 16.14 9.12 7.62
N THR A 100 17.16 8.99 6.78
CA THR A 100 17.20 9.68 5.47
C THR A 100 16.12 9.13 4.54
N LEU A 101 15.97 7.80 4.46
CA LEU A 101 14.92 7.19 3.67
C LEU A 101 13.52 7.55 4.20
N GLN A 102 13.37 7.61 5.52
CA GLN A 102 12.10 7.99 6.14
C GLN A 102 11.70 9.42 5.74
N ARG A 103 12.65 10.36 5.75
CA ARG A 103 12.40 11.74 5.33
C ARG A 103 12.07 11.84 3.85
N GLU A 104 12.83 11.14 3.01
CA GLU A 104 12.56 11.11 1.57
C GLU A 104 11.19 10.54 1.25
N ALA A 105 10.80 9.48 1.95
CA ALA A 105 9.48 8.87 1.81
C ALA A 105 8.37 9.83 2.22
N ALA A 106 8.53 10.51 3.35
CA ALA A 106 7.56 11.51 3.82
C ALA A 106 7.42 12.66 2.83
N ASP A 107 8.53 13.16 2.31
CA ASP A 107 8.55 14.24 1.30
C ASP A 107 7.88 13.79 -0.01
N ALA A 108 7.96 12.51 -0.33
CA ALA A 108 7.30 11.92 -1.50
C ALA A 108 5.79 11.71 -1.30
N GLY A 109 5.29 11.93 -0.09
CA GLY A 109 3.87 11.80 0.23
C GLY A 109 3.48 10.48 0.91
N ALA A 110 4.45 9.73 1.44
CA ALA A 110 4.15 8.51 2.18
C ALA A 110 3.37 8.83 3.46
N SER A 111 2.34 8.04 3.72
CA SER A 111 1.50 8.16 4.93
C SER A 111 2.17 7.50 6.13
N ARG A 112 2.86 6.40 5.90
CA ARG A 112 3.55 5.61 6.93
C ARG A 112 4.82 5.00 6.34
N PHE A 113 5.80 4.76 7.22
CA PHE A 113 7.03 4.06 6.91
C PHE A 113 7.24 2.94 7.92
N LEU A 114 7.26 1.70 7.44
CA LEU A 114 7.42 0.52 8.27
C LEU A 114 8.69 -0.24 7.89
N ILE A 115 9.22 -0.96 8.85
CA ILE A 115 10.39 -1.83 8.63
C ILE A 115 9.88 -3.24 8.29
N LYS A 116 10.46 -3.87 7.28
CA LYS A 116 10.15 -5.26 6.93
C LYS A 116 10.43 -6.17 8.14
N GLY A 117 9.49 -7.06 8.43
CA GLY A 117 9.53 -7.89 9.62
C GLY A 117 8.83 -7.27 10.83
N CYS A 118 8.21 -6.09 10.70
CA CYS A 118 7.37 -5.52 11.76
C CYS A 118 6.18 -6.45 12.07
N ALA A 119 5.56 -6.23 13.22
CA ALA A 119 4.39 -7.01 13.62
C ALA A 119 3.25 -6.85 12.60
N LEU A 120 2.49 -7.91 12.37
CA LEU A 120 1.33 -7.88 11.48
C LEU A 120 0.34 -6.80 11.90
N SER A 121 0.15 -6.61 13.21
CA SER A 121 -0.73 -5.54 13.73
C SER A 121 -0.30 -4.14 13.28
N GLU A 122 1.00 -3.87 13.23
CA GLU A 122 1.50 -2.58 12.73
C GLU A 122 1.19 -2.39 11.25
N LEU A 123 1.36 -3.45 10.47
CA LEU A 123 1.06 -3.42 9.04
C LEU A 123 -0.43 -3.19 8.80
N VAL A 124 -1.28 -3.93 9.51
CA VAL A 124 -2.74 -3.79 9.41
C VAL A 124 -3.17 -2.38 9.80
N ASP A 125 -2.67 -1.84 10.90
CA ASP A 125 -2.99 -0.49 11.35
C ASP A 125 -2.56 0.58 10.34
N ALA A 126 -1.39 0.41 9.74
CA ALA A 126 -0.89 1.33 8.73
C ALA A 126 -1.77 1.34 7.47
N ILE A 127 -2.25 0.18 7.05
CA ILE A 127 -3.11 0.04 5.87
C ILE A 127 -4.52 0.56 6.15
N ALA A 128 -5.06 0.24 7.31
CA ALA A 128 -6.42 0.64 7.69
C ALA A 128 -6.54 2.11 8.04
N GLY A 129 -5.46 2.73 8.42
CA GLY A 129 -5.43 4.14 8.77
C GLY A 129 -5.76 4.43 10.19
#